data_cecee5fce512a3a8e63c21082f01433c
#
_entry.id   cecee5fce512a3a8e63c21082f01433c
#
_cell.length_a   1.000
_cell.length_b   1.000
_cell.length_c   1.000
_cell.angle_alpha   90.00
_cell.angle_beta   90.00
_cell.angle_gamma   90.00
#
_symmetry.space_group_name_H-M   'P 1'
#
loop_
_entity.id
_entity.type
_entity.pdbx_description
1 polymer ?
#
loop_
_entity_poly.entity_id
_entity_poly.type
_entity_poly.pdbx_seq_one_letter_code
_entity_poly.pdbx_strand_id
1 'polypeptide(L)'
;MDQVACVHGRRGQALLFDALAETVEPIPLPRDLDYLVIESGVRRSLRGSHYGDRPAEAAAALARARTKHQGLRSLADLDIAEVEALGLPEPLNRRARHIVTETQRVRQAVACLRDGDLEALGKLLLASQLSLARDAEVSLPELDALVEEAIDAGCLGARLMGAGFGGSVIAIARSQGVSEISKRLAASHAVHQVTVVDGAVA
;
A
#
# COMPACT_ATOMS: atom_id res chain seq x y z
N MET A 1 1.27 4.55 11.34
CA MET A 1 -0.01 4.36 10.61
C MET A 1 -1.05 3.67 11.48
N ASP A 2 -0.77 2.52 12.08
CA ASP A 2 -1.76 1.75 12.86
C ASP A 2 -2.35 2.57 14.01
N GLN A 3 -1.51 3.30 14.75
CA GLN A 3 -1.95 4.22 15.82
C GLN A 3 -2.89 5.32 15.30
N VAL A 4 -2.56 5.93 14.14
CA VAL A 4 -3.40 6.96 13.50
C VAL A 4 -4.76 6.37 13.12
N ALA A 5 -4.77 5.16 12.53
CA ALA A 5 -6.02 4.49 12.18
C ALA A 5 -6.87 4.15 13.41
N CYS A 6 -6.23 3.66 14.50
CA CYS A 6 -6.93 3.35 15.75
C CYS A 6 -7.52 4.59 16.44
N VAL A 7 -6.88 5.74 16.29
CA VAL A 7 -7.34 7.00 16.94
C VAL A 7 -8.35 7.73 16.06
N HIS A 8 -8.06 7.89 14.77
CA HIS A 8 -8.82 8.76 13.86
C HIS A 8 -9.75 8.00 12.92
N GLY A 9 -9.84 6.66 13.03
CA GLY A 9 -10.73 5.86 12.19
C GLY A 9 -12.17 6.38 12.25
N ARG A 10 -12.86 6.37 11.11
CA ARG A 10 -14.27 6.72 11.00
C ARG A 10 -14.97 5.71 10.12
N ARG A 11 -16.14 5.28 10.56
CA ARG A 11 -16.95 4.31 9.83
C ARG A 11 -17.21 4.78 8.39
N GLY A 12 -16.95 3.88 7.43
CA GLY A 12 -17.15 4.17 6.00
C GLY A 12 -16.20 5.19 5.40
N GLN A 13 -15.05 5.45 6.03
CA GLN A 13 -14.05 6.39 5.54
C GLN A 13 -12.65 5.77 5.57
N ALA A 14 -11.86 6.01 4.53
CA ALA A 14 -10.41 5.84 4.57
C ALA A 14 -9.76 7.11 5.16
N LEU A 15 -8.53 7.00 5.62
CA LEU A 15 -7.77 8.14 6.13
C LEU A 15 -6.60 8.45 5.18
N LEU A 16 -6.58 9.66 4.63
CA LEU A 16 -5.40 10.21 3.98
C LEU A 16 -4.53 10.85 5.06
N PHE A 17 -3.39 10.22 5.34
CA PHE A 17 -2.44 10.70 6.35
C PHE A 17 -1.18 11.26 5.69
N ASP A 18 -0.93 12.55 5.89
CA ASP A 18 0.34 13.19 5.57
C ASP A 18 1.25 13.14 6.81
N ALA A 19 2.25 12.26 6.78
CA ALA A 19 3.16 12.06 7.90
C ALA A 19 4.14 13.23 8.11
N LEU A 20 4.33 14.10 7.11
CA LEU A 20 5.22 15.25 7.21
C LEU A 20 4.51 16.47 7.79
N ALA A 21 3.23 16.66 7.42
CA ALA A 21 2.37 17.71 7.92
C ALA A 21 1.60 17.30 9.18
N GLU A 22 1.63 16.01 9.54
CA GLU A 22 0.86 15.40 10.64
C GLU A 22 -0.65 15.65 10.53
N THR A 23 -1.16 15.67 9.28
CA THR A 23 -2.58 15.90 9.01
C THR A 23 -3.28 14.62 8.60
N VAL A 24 -4.55 14.51 9.00
CA VAL A 24 -5.43 13.37 8.66
C VAL A 24 -6.67 13.92 7.97
N GLU A 25 -6.94 13.47 6.75
CA GLU A 25 -8.14 13.79 6.00
C GLU A 25 -8.99 12.54 5.80
N PRO A 26 -10.26 12.54 6.24
CA PRO A 26 -11.17 11.43 6.00
C PRO A 26 -11.68 11.45 4.56
N ILE A 27 -11.58 10.31 3.87
CA ILE A 27 -12.03 10.11 2.49
C ILE A 27 -13.20 9.14 2.50
N PRO A 28 -14.40 9.52 2.04
CA PRO A 28 -15.55 8.63 1.96
C PRO A 28 -15.26 7.39 1.13
N LEU A 29 -15.69 6.24 1.61
CA LEU A 29 -15.59 4.97 0.90
C LEU A 29 -16.89 4.68 0.14
N PRO A 30 -16.81 4.20 -1.11
CA PRO A 30 -17.97 3.73 -1.86
C PRO A 30 -18.71 2.61 -1.11
N ARG A 31 -20.05 2.60 -1.19
CA ARG A 31 -20.89 1.63 -0.46
C ARG A 31 -20.83 0.21 -1.02
N ASP A 32 -20.45 0.07 -2.29
CA ASP A 32 -20.33 -1.19 -3.00
C ASP A 32 -18.92 -1.77 -2.97
N LEU A 33 -18.08 -1.28 -2.06
CA LEU A 33 -16.70 -1.72 -1.86
C LEU A 33 -16.55 -2.50 -0.56
N ASP A 34 -16.11 -3.73 -0.69
CA ASP A 34 -15.78 -4.63 0.42
C ASP A 34 -14.28 -4.95 0.45
N TYR A 35 -13.82 -5.32 1.63
CA TYR A 35 -12.40 -5.59 1.91
C TYR A 35 -12.22 -7.00 2.44
N LEU A 36 -11.23 -7.70 1.89
CA LEU A 36 -10.79 -9.01 2.37
C LEU A 36 -9.35 -8.90 2.86
N VAL A 37 -9.08 -9.41 4.04
CA VAL A 37 -7.74 -9.65 4.55
C VAL A 37 -7.46 -11.14 4.42
N ILE A 38 -6.42 -11.50 3.67
CA ILE A 38 -6.08 -12.87 3.33
C ILE A 38 -4.71 -13.17 3.92
N GLU A 39 -4.62 -14.18 4.79
CA GLU A 39 -3.35 -14.55 5.44
C GLU A 39 -2.49 -15.39 4.48
N SER A 40 -1.23 -15.01 4.32
CA SER A 40 -0.28 -15.76 3.49
C SER A 40 0.24 -17.04 4.15
N GLY A 41 -0.02 -17.25 5.44
CA GLY A 41 0.60 -18.32 6.21
C GLY A 41 2.08 -18.09 6.55
N VAL A 42 2.72 -17.10 5.95
CA VAL A 42 4.12 -16.76 6.22
C VAL A 42 4.21 -15.79 7.38
N ARG A 43 4.80 -16.22 8.50
CA ARG A 43 5.03 -15.35 9.65
C ARG A 43 6.10 -14.32 9.31
N ARG A 44 5.81 -13.04 9.62
CA ARG A 44 6.82 -11.98 9.52
C ARG A 44 8.03 -12.32 10.39
N SER A 45 9.20 -12.39 9.77
CA SER A 45 10.44 -12.46 10.48
C SER A 45 11.17 -11.12 10.38
N LEU A 46 11.09 -10.31 11.43
CA LEU A 46 11.86 -9.06 11.51
C LEU A 46 13.33 -9.33 11.84
N ARG A 47 13.64 -10.50 12.44
CA ARG A 47 15.02 -10.91 12.73
C ARG A 47 15.63 -11.54 11.47
N GLY A 48 16.66 -10.90 10.93
CA GLY A 48 17.38 -11.38 9.73
C GLY A 48 16.74 -10.98 8.41
N SER A 49 15.62 -10.24 8.41
CA SER A 49 15.10 -9.61 7.22
C SER A 49 15.80 -8.27 6.95
N HIS A 50 15.91 -7.89 5.69
CA HIS A 50 16.39 -6.57 5.27
C HIS A 50 15.44 -5.41 5.63
N TYR A 51 14.51 -5.63 6.58
CA TYR A 51 13.53 -4.62 7.00
C TYR A 51 14.19 -3.33 7.50
N GLY A 52 15.28 -3.47 8.29
CA GLY A 52 16.03 -2.32 8.80
C GLY A 52 16.80 -1.55 7.73
N ASP A 53 17.08 -2.17 6.59
CA ASP A 53 17.85 -1.56 5.50
C ASP A 53 17.02 -0.54 4.72
N ARG A 54 15.71 -0.76 4.56
CA ARG A 54 14.81 0.08 3.74
C ARG A 54 14.74 1.54 4.19
N PRO A 55 14.54 1.84 5.50
CA PRO A 55 14.60 3.21 6.00
C PRO A 55 15.98 3.85 5.80
N ALA A 56 17.07 3.09 5.99
CA ALA A 56 18.43 3.60 5.80
C ALA A 56 18.71 3.92 4.31
N GLU A 57 18.30 3.04 3.39
CA GLU A 57 18.42 3.24 1.95
C GLU A 57 17.60 4.47 1.49
N ALA A 58 16.37 4.62 1.97
CA ALA A 58 15.55 5.79 1.68
C ALA A 58 16.18 7.10 2.20
N ALA A 59 16.71 7.07 3.43
CA ALA A 59 17.42 8.22 4.01
C ALA A 59 18.68 8.58 3.21
N ALA A 60 19.45 7.59 2.77
CA ALA A 60 20.62 7.79 1.94
C ALA A 60 20.25 8.38 0.55
N ALA A 61 19.15 7.93 -0.05
CA ALA A 61 18.62 8.49 -1.30
C ALA A 61 18.22 9.96 -1.10
N LEU A 62 17.49 10.28 -0.04
CA LEU A 62 17.12 11.66 0.28
C LEU A 62 18.34 12.56 0.52
N ALA A 63 19.35 12.07 1.26
CA ALA A 63 20.58 12.82 1.50
C ALA A 63 21.29 13.18 0.19
N ARG A 64 21.36 12.25 -0.77
CA ARG A 64 21.91 12.50 -2.10
C ARG A 64 21.04 13.45 -2.94
N ALA A 65 19.71 13.29 -2.88
CA ALA A 65 18.80 14.20 -3.58
C ALA A 65 18.97 15.66 -3.11
N ARG A 66 19.18 15.88 -1.82
CA ARG A 66 19.43 17.21 -1.22
C ARG A 66 20.68 17.90 -1.74
N THR A 67 21.65 17.19 -2.28
CA THR A 67 22.83 17.83 -2.90
C THR A 67 22.47 18.57 -4.18
N LYS A 68 21.42 18.15 -4.89
CA LYS A 68 20.93 18.79 -6.12
C LYS A 68 19.68 19.65 -5.89
N HIS A 69 18.84 19.29 -4.91
CA HIS A 69 17.60 19.99 -4.58
C HIS A 69 17.68 20.54 -3.15
N GLN A 70 18.24 21.76 -3.00
CA GLN A 70 18.37 22.42 -1.70
C GLN A 70 16.98 22.64 -1.09
N GLY A 71 16.82 22.32 0.19
CA GLY A 71 15.55 22.46 0.92
C GLY A 71 14.55 21.32 0.71
N LEU A 72 14.89 20.28 -0.06
CA LEU A 72 14.04 19.11 -0.22
C LEU A 72 13.74 18.46 1.14
N ARG A 73 12.47 18.39 1.51
CA ARG A 73 12.03 17.80 2.80
C ARG A 73 11.89 16.30 2.71
N SER A 74 11.30 15.80 1.61
CA SER A 74 11.01 14.40 1.38
C SER A 74 11.26 14.02 -0.08
N LEU A 75 11.61 12.76 -0.36
CA LEU A 75 11.61 12.22 -1.73
C LEU A 75 10.20 12.28 -2.36
N ALA A 76 9.15 12.27 -1.56
CA ALA A 76 7.77 12.40 -2.02
C ALA A 76 7.45 13.77 -2.67
N ASP A 77 8.31 14.77 -2.47
CA ASP A 77 8.20 16.10 -3.08
C ASP A 77 8.74 16.14 -4.52
N LEU A 78 9.45 15.08 -4.96
CA LEU A 78 10.00 14.94 -6.31
C LEU A 78 8.99 14.27 -7.25
N ASP A 79 9.23 14.42 -8.56
CA ASP A 79 8.61 13.60 -9.60
C ASP A 79 9.57 12.51 -10.11
N ILE A 80 9.08 11.63 -11.00
CA ILE A 80 9.89 10.51 -11.50
C ILE A 80 11.04 10.97 -12.39
N ALA A 81 10.86 12.04 -13.18
CA ALA A 81 11.91 12.58 -14.04
C ALA A 81 13.03 13.20 -13.20
N GLU A 82 12.69 13.86 -12.10
CA GLU A 82 13.67 14.38 -11.14
C GLU A 82 14.46 13.25 -10.48
N VAL A 83 13.80 12.14 -10.09
CA VAL A 83 14.50 10.97 -9.53
C VAL A 83 15.49 10.38 -10.55
N GLU A 84 15.08 10.23 -11.81
CA GLU A 84 15.97 9.74 -12.87
C GLU A 84 17.16 10.66 -13.09
N ALA A 85 16.95 11.98 -13.10
CA ALA A 85 17.99 12.99 -13.26
C ALA A 85 18.99 13.03 -12.09
N LEU A 86 18.63 12.50 -10.91
CA LEU A 86 19.55 12.36 -9.78
C LEU A 86 20.72 11.40 -10.09
N GLY A 87 20.48 10.38 -10.92
CA GLY A 87 21.48 9.35 -11.21
C GLY A 87 21.89 8.57 -9.97
N LEU A 88 20.92 8.23 -9.11
CA LEU A 88 21.20 7.49 -7.88
C LEU A 88 21.69 6.07 -8.20
N PRO A 89 22.69 5.55 -7.47
CA PRO A 89 23.07 4.15 -7.61
C PRO A 89 22.00 3.22 -7.05
N GLU A 90 22.00 1.97 -7.52
CA GLU A 90 21.16 0.93 -6.92
C GLU A 90 21.70 0.57 -5.49
N PRO A 91 20.80 0.24 -4.55
CA PRO A 91 19.33 0.18 -4.66
C PRO A 91 18.63 1.53 -4.44
N LEU A 92 19.36 2.64 -4.20
CA LEU A 92 18.79 3.93 -3.80
C LEU A 92 17.84 4.49 -4.87
N ASN A 93 18.15 4.26 -6.16
CA ASN A 93 17.28 4.69 -7.25
C ASN A 93 15.89 4.03 -7.16
N ARG A 94 15.84 2.71 -6.98
CA ARG A 94 14.58 1.99 -6.82
C ARG A 94 13.80 2.46 -5.59
N ARG A 95 14.47 2.71 -4.46
CA ARG A 95 13.81 3.22 -3.24
C ARG A 95 13.19 4.60 -3.46
N ALA A 96 13.91 5.50 -4.12
CA ALA A 96 13.40 6.82 -4.47
C ALA A 96 12.20 6.71 -5.43
N ARG A 97 12.31 5.88 -6.47
CA ARG A 97 11.22 5.60 -7.43
C ARG A 97 9.98 5.08 -6.71
N HIS A 98 10.14 4.10 -5.81
CA HIS A 98 9.04 3.58 -5.01
C HIS A 98 8.30 4.69 -4.26
N ILE A 99 9.03 5.51 -3.49
CA ILE A 99 8.43 6.58 -2.67
C ILE A 99 7.65 7.57 -3.52
N VAL A 100 8.24 8.04 -4.61
CA VAL A 100 7.60 9.02 -5.51
C VAL A 100 6.36 8.43 -6.17
N THR A 101 6.47 7.24 -6.74
CA THR A 101 5.34 6.61 -7.45
C THR A 101 4.23 6.16 -6.49
N GLU A 102 4.55 5.72 -5.26
CA GLU A 102 3.52 5.42 -4.26
C GLU A 102 2.78 6.68 -3.81
N THR A 103 3.50 7.79 -3.61
CA THR A 103 2.85 9.07 -3.28
C THR A 103 1.88 9.51 -4.37
N GLN A 104 2.23 9.33 -5.64
CA GLN A 104 1.33 9.61 -6.76
C GLN A 104 0.13 8.65 -6.77
N ARG A 105 0.35 7.33 -6.55
CA ARG A 105 -0.72 6.33 -6.46
C ARG A 105 -1.71 6.64 -5.33
N VAL A 106 -1.23 7.09 -4.18
CA VAL A 106 -2.11 7.51 -3.07
C VAL A 106 -3.03 8.66 -3.51
N ARG A 107 -2.49 9.70 -4.18
CA ARG A 107 -3.29 10.82 -4.70
C ARG A 107 -4.33 10.37 -5.72
N GLN A 108 -3.94 9.45 -6.63
CA GLN A 108 -4.85 8.86 -7.62
C GLN A 108 -5.92 7.99 -6.94
N ALA A 109 -5.56 7.20 -5.94
CA ALA A 109 -6.50 6.37 -5.19
C ALA A 109 -7.57 7.22 -4.48
N VAL A 110 -7.18 8.38 -3.93
CA VAL A 110 -8.14 9.34 -3.35
C VAL A 110 -9.13 9.84 -4.41
N ALA A 111 -8.65 10.17 -5.62
CA ALA A 111 -9.53 10.57 -6.73
C ALA A 111 -10.49 9.42 -7.11
N CYS A 112 -9.97 8.19 -7.30
CA CYS A 112 -10.80 7.02 -7.59
C CYS A 112 -11.88 6.77 -6.53
N LEU A 113 -11.55 6.93 -5.25
CA LEU A 113 -12.51 6.76 -4.15
C LEU A 113 -13.62 7.83 -4.21
N ARG A 114 -13.27 9.08 -4.49
CA ARG A 114 -14.23 10.19 -4.61
C ARG A 114 -15.15 10.04 -5.83
N ASP A 115 -14.60 9.54 -6.94
CA ASP A 115 -15.32 9.33 -8.20
C ASP A 115 -16.07 8.00 -8.24
N GLY A 116 -15.81 7.09 -7.29
CA GLY A 116 -16.38 5.73 -7.27
C GLY A 116 -15.81 4.80 -8.34
N ASP A 117 -14.63 5.12 -8.91
CA ASP A 117 -13.97 4.28 -9.91
C ASP A 117 -13.17 3.14 -9.24
N LEU A 118 -13.90 2.07 -8.91
CA LEU A 118 -13.33 0.91 -8.22
C LEU A 118 -12.38 0.11 -9.12
N GLU A 119 -12.59 0.11 -10.43
CA GLU A 119 -11.71 -0.60 -11.37
C GLU A 119 -10.34 0.09 -11.46
N ALA A 120 -10.32 1.42 -11.54
CA ALA A 120 -9.06 2.17 -11.48
C ALA A 120 -8.37 2.00 -10.12
N LEU A 121 -9.12 2.02 -9.01
CA LEU A 121 -8.57 1.77 -7.68
C LEU A 121 -7.91 0.39 -7.59
N GLY A 122 -8.55 -0.65 -8.14
CA GLY A 122 -7.99 -1.99 -8.20
C GLY A 122 -6.65 -2.04 -8.94
N LYS A 123 -6.57 -1.39 -10.11
CA LYS A 123 -5.32 -1.29 -10.89
C LYS A 123 -4.21 -0.57 -10.11
N LEU A 124 -4.55 0.46 -9.33
CA LEU A 124 -3.58 1.15 -8.48
C LEU A 124 -3.03 0.25 -7.37
N LEU A 125 -3.85 -0.61 -6.77
CA LEU A 125 -3.40 -1.58 -5.77
C LEU A 125 -2.41 -2.58 -6.38
N LEU A 126 -2.68 -3.08 -7.59
CA LEU A 126 -1.77 -3.99 -8.31
C LEU A 126 -0.46 -3.28 -8.69
N ALA A 127 -0.52 -2.04 -9.16
CA ALA A 127 0.68 -1.26 -9.46
C ALA A 127 1.50 -0.98 -8.19
N SER A 128 0.84 -0.79 -7.04
CA SER A 128 1.49 -0.66 -5.75
C SER A 128 2.18 -1.97 -5.34
N GLN A 129 1.51 -3.14 -5.50
CA GLN A 129 2.12 -4.45 -5.24
C GLN A 129 3.39 -4.66 -6.07
N LEU A 130 3.32 -4.33 -7.35
CA LEU A 130 4.49 -4.45 -8.24
C LEU A 130 5.67 -3.59 -7.77
N SER A 131 5.41 -2.36 -7.33
CA SER A 131 6.43 -1.46 -6.80
C SER A 131 6.96 -1.93 -5.43
N LEU A 132 6.11 -2.49 -4.57
CA LEU A 132 6.52 -3.11 -3.32
C LEU A 132 7.43 -4.32 -3.54
N ALA A 133 7.16 -5.12 -4.57
CA ALA A 133 7.97 -6.27 -4.92
C ALA A 133 9.31 -5.88 -5.57
N ARG A 134 9.30 -4.95 -6.53
CA ARG A 134 10.47 -4.65 -7.38
C ARG A 134 11.31 -3.47 -6.91
N ASP A 135 10.64 -2.40 -6.46
CA ASP A 135 11.33 -1.15 -6.11
C ASP A 135 11.62 -1.05 -4.61
N ALA A 136 10.68 -1.46 -3.76
CA ALA A 136 10.90 -1.53 -2.32
C ALA A 136 11.54 -2.84 -1.87
N GLU A 137 11.35 -3.94 -2.61
CA GLU A 137 11.83 -5.30 -2.31
C GLU A 137 11.41 -5.75 -0.90
N VAL A 138 10.12 -5.60 -0.61
CA VAL A 138 9.51 -6.00 0.66
C VAL A 138 8.46 -7.09 0.49
N SER A 139 8.16 -7.52 -0.75
CA SER A 139 7.30 -8.66 -1.01
C SER A 139 8.07 -9.98 -0.95
N LEU A 140 7.32 -11.07 -0.93
CA LEU A 140 7.80 -12.45 -1.03
C LEU A 140 7.02 -13.15 -2.13
N PRO A 141 7.57 -14.21 -2.75
CA PRO A 141 6.86 -15.00 -3.77
C PRO A 141 5.48 -15.47 -3.32
N GLU A 142 5.33 -15.82 -2.04
CA GLU A 142 4.06 -16.28 -1.47
C GLU A 142 3.03 -15.15 -1.40
N LEU A 143 3.46 -13.91 -1.15
CA LEU A 143 2.58 -12.74 -1.17
C LEU A 143 2.19 -12.36 -2.59
N ASP A 144 3.13 -12.43 -3.53
CA ASP A 144 2.87 -12.15 -4.94
C ASP A 144 1.89 -13.16 -5.53
N ALA A 145 2.08 -14.46 -5.26
CA ALA A 145 1.14 -15.53 -5.66
C ALA A 145 -0.25 -15.31 -5.04
N LEU A 146 -0.32 -14.94 -3.77
CA LEU A 146 -1.59 -14.69 -3.08
C LEU A 146 -2.35 -13.50 -3.69
N VAL A 147 -1.65 -12.47 -4.17
CA VAL A 147 -2.26 -11.36 -4.91
C VAL A 147 -2.83 -11.86 -6.23
N GLU A 148 -2.12 -12.69 -6.98
CA GLU A 148 -2.61 -13.29 -8.23
C GLU A 148 -3.85 -14.16 -7.97
N GLU A 149 -3.82 -15.01 -6.96
CA GLU A 149 -4.97 -15.84 -6.55
C GLU A 149 -6.19 -14.99 -6.17
N ALA A 150 -6.00 -13.85 -5.48
CA ALA A 150 -7.08 -12.95 -5.15
C ALA A 150 -7.73 -12.33 -6.40
N ILE A 151 -6.94 -11.98 -7.41
CA ILE A 151 -7.45 -11.48 -8.69
C ILE A 151 -8.20 -12.59 -9.45
N ASP A 152 -7.65 -13.78 -9.53
CA ASP A 152 -8.29 -14.94 -10.19
C ASP A 152 -9.60 -15.34 -9.49
N ALA A 153 -9.70 -15.11 -8.18
CA ALA A 153 -10.94 -15.29 -7.44
C ALA A 153 -12.01 -14.25 -7.76
N GLY A 154 -11.66 -13.09 -8.34
CA GLY A 154 -12.57 -12.04 -8.76
C GLY A 154 -12.44 -10.74 -7.96
N CYS A 155 -11.37 -10.55 -7.18
CA CYS A 155 -11.07 -9.25 -6.57
C CYS A 155 -10.70 -8.22 -7.64
N LEU A 156 -11.03 -6.96 -7.39
CA LEU A 156 -10.70 -5.83 -8.28
C LEU A 156 -9.22 -5.46 -8.22
N GLY A 157 -8.61 -5.66 -7.05
CA GLY A 157 -7.22 -5.37 -6.79
C GLY A 157 -6.80 -5.92 -5.44
N ALA A 158 -5.50 -6.15 -5.28
CA ALA A 158 -4.92 -6.66 -4.05
C ALA A 158 -3.47 -6.19 -3.91
N ARG A 159 -2.99 -6.14 -2.67
CA ARG A 159 -1.58 -5.87 -2.35
C ARG A 159 -1.22 -6.36 -0.95
N LEU A 160 0.06 -6.55 -0.68
CA LEU A 160 0.52 -6.83 0.68
C LEU A 160 0.13 -5.69 1.65
N MET A 161 -0.12 -6.06 2.90
CA MET A 161 -0.51 -5.15 3.97
C MET A 161 0.60 -4.98 5.00
N GLY A 162 0.90 -3.74 5.35
CA GLY A 162 1.92 -3.37 6.34
C GLY A 162 3.34 -3.37 5.77
N ALA A 163 4.31 -3.80 6.56
CA ALA A 163 5.74 -3.66 6.27
C ALA A 163 6.31 -4.65 5.25
N GLY A 164 5.54 -5.65 4.83
CA GLY A 164 6.00 -6.74 3.98
C GLY A 164 6.72 -7.85 4.74
N PHE A 165 7.52 -8.66 4.05
CA PHE A 165 8.27 -9.81 4.56
C PHE A 165 7.38 -10.89 5.22
N GLY A 166 6.18 -11.09 4.69
CA GLY A 166 5.14 -12.00 5.18
C GLY A 166 3.90 -11.26 5.68
N GLY A 167 3.02 -11.99 6.36
CA GLY A 167 1.76 -11.48 6.91
C GLY A 167 0.60 -11.68 5.96
N SER A 168 -0.12 -10.61 5.61
CA SER A 168 -1.38 -10.70 4.90
C SER A 168 -1.42 -9.82 3.65
N VAL A 169 -2.31 -10.13 2.76
CA VAL A 169 -2.73 -9.33 1.61
C VAL A 169 -4.07 -8.68 1.93
N ILE A 170 -4.23 -7.41 1.59
CA ILE A 170 -5.53 -6.76 1.53
C ILE A 170 -6.01 -6.77 0.08
N ALA A 171 -7.24 -7.20 -0.13
CA ALA A 171 -7.91 -7.21 -1.42
C ALA A 171 -9.21 -6.43 -1.35
N ILE A 172 -9.61 -5.84 -2.47
CA ILE A 172 -10.87 -5.13 -2.63
C ILE A 172 -11.75 -5.85 -3.64
N ALA A 173 -13.04 -5.89 -3.36
CA ALA A 173 -14.04 -6.51 -4.22
C ALA A 173 -15.33 -5.68 -4.23
N ARG A 174 -16.17 -5.87 -5.26
CA ARG A 174 -17.53 -5.35 -5.21
C ARG A 174 -18.34 -6.13 -4.17
N SER A 175 -19.20 -5.44 -3.44
CA SER A 175 -20.07 -6.06 -2.43
C SER A 175 -20.93 -7.17 -3.06
N GLN A 176 -21.37 -6.96 -4.33
CA GLN A 176 -21.99 -8.02 -5.11
C GLN A 176 -20.94 -9.07 -5.49
N GLY A 177 -21.00 -10.25 -4.87
CA GLY A 177 -20.09 -11.37 -5.17
C GLY A 177 -18.97 -11.57 -4.16
N VAL A 178 -18.69 -10.66 -3.24
CA VAL A 178 -17.61 -10.80 -2.24
C VAL A 178 -17.72 -12.08 -1.43
N SER A 179 -18.94 -12.54 -1.12
CA SER A 179 -19.17 -13.79 -0.37
C SER A 179 -18.67 -15.03 -1.13
N GLU A 180 -18.85 -15.05 -2.44
CA GLU A 180 -18.36 -16.15 -3.28
C GLU A 180 -16.83 -16.10 -3.46
N ILE A 181 -16.30 -14.90 -3.67
CA ILE A 181 -14.84 -14.68 -3.70
C ILE A 181 -14.20 -15.14 -2.39
N SER A 182 -14.77 -14.74 -1.25
CA SER A 182 -14.28 -15.13 0.08
C SER A 182 -14.28 -16.65 0.25
N LYS A 183 -15.36 -17.36 -0.15
CA LYS A 183 -15.43 -18.83 -0.08
C LYS A 183 -14.37 -19.51 -0.96
N ARG A 184 -14.15 -19.00 -2.17
CA ARG A 184 -13.12 -19.56 -3.09
C ARG A 184 -11.73 -19.46 -2.47
N LEU A 185 -11.38 -18.29 -1.93
CA LEU A 185 -10.09 -18.07 -1.28
C LEU A 185 -9.96 -18.84 0.04
N ALA A 186 -11.05 -18.99 0.79
CA ALA A 186 -11.08 -19.73 2.05
C ALA A 186 -10.85 -21.24 1.90
N ALA A 187 -10.87 -21.77 0.68
CA ALA A 187 -10.50 -23.15 0.41
C ALA A 187 -9.00 -23.44 0.70
N SER A 188 -8.14 -22.41 0.60
CA SER A 188 -6.69 -22.55 0.75
C SER A 188 -6.09 -21.61 1.80
N HIS A 189 -6.79 -20.55 2.17
CA HIS A 189 -6.26 -19.49 3.04
C HIS A 189 -7.22 -19.12 4.18
N ALA A 190 -6.71 -18.53 5.26
CA ALA A 190 -7.54 -17.83 6.22
C ALA A 190 -7.96 -16.48 5.63
N VAL A 191 -9.27 -16.27 5.47
CA VAL A 191 -9.85 -15.09 4.84
C VAL A 191 -10.80 -14.39 5.81
N HIS A 192 -10.61 -13.09 5.97
CA HIS A 192 -11.43 -12.26 6.84
C HIS A 192 -12.07 -11.13 6.02
N GLN A 193 -13.39 -11.14 5.88
CA GLN A 193 -14.10 -9.97 5.40
C GLN A 193 -14.13 -8.93 6.52
N VAL A 194 -13.61 -7.75 6.27
CA VAL A 194 -13.44 -6.71 7.29
C VAL A 194 -14.28 -5.48 6.95
N THR A 195 -14.70 -4.77 7.98
CA THR A 195 -15.45 -3.51 7.86
C THR A 195 -14.69 -2.39 8.54
N VAL A 196 -14.82 -1.18 7.97
CA VAL A 196 -14.26 0.02 8.57
C VAL A 196 -15.17 0.49 9.70
N VAL A 197 -14.58 0.62 10.88
CA VAL A 197 -15.26 1.04 12.13
C VAL A 197 -14.69 2.34 12.65
N ASP A 198 -15.39 2.94 13.62
CA ASP A 198 -14.90 4.15 14.29
C ASP A 198 -13.69 3.84 15.16
N GLY A 199 -12.76 4.77 15.22
CA GLY A 199 -11.60 4.71 16.08
C GLY A 199 -11.91 5.09 17.52
N ALA A 200 -10.86 5.14 18.36
CA ALA A 200 -11.02 5.37 19.81
C ALA A 200 -11.44 6.80 20.17
N VAL A 201 -11.31 7.76 19.25
CA VAL A 201 -11.58 9.20 19.45
C VAL A 201 -12.49 9.72 18.31
N ALA A 202 -13.56 8.99 18.03
CA ALA A 202 -14.56 9.40 17.03
C ALA A 202 -15.68 10.22 17.67
#